data_46218880b5ea9afad2467f62cb5f4512
#
_entry.id   46218880b5ea9afad2467f62cb5f4512
#
_cell.length_a   1.000
_cell.length_b   1.000
_cell.length_c   1.000
_cell.angle_alpha   90.00
_cell.angle_beta   90.00
_cell.angle_gamma   90.00
#
_symmetry.space_group_name_H-M   'P 1'
#
loop_
_entity.id
_entity.type
_entity.pdbx_description
1 polymer ?
#
loop_
_entity_poly.entity_id
_entity_poly.type
_entity_poly.pdbx_seq_one_letter_code
_entity_poly.pdbx_strand_id
1 'polypeptide(L)'
;MAVTCRLFRSVASYHNNPEEIITSLNDSLSDGNESNMFCTAFLGILDLKTGNLSYCNAGHNAPLVIDSNGNVSAIAVEPNLPLGLFSGFTFEGQKTKLEKGTMLYLFTDGVNEAENNDMEQFGDERLISMLKGNAGNEPQEIVETTFAEVQRHADGANQSDDITVMCIKIY
;
A
#
# COMPACT_ATOMS: atom_id res chain seq x y z
N MET A 1 -1.07 16.09 -1.11
CA MET A 1 -2.09 15.29 -0.37
C MET A 1 -3.51 15.84 -0.48
N ALA A 2 -3.86 17.07 -0.01
CA ALA A 2 -5.25 17.56 -0.02
C ALA A 2 -5.88 17.65 -1.43
N VAL A 3 -5.12 18.04 -2.45
CA VAL A 3 -5.56 18.11 -3.86
C VAL A 3 -5.84 16.70 -4.38
N THR A 4 -4.93 15.76 -4.17
CA THR A 4 -5.06 14.35 -4.58
C THR A 4 -6.32 13.70 -4.00
N CYS A 5 -6.60 13.91 -2.70
CA CYS A 5 -7.80 13.38 -2.07
C CYS A 5 -9.10 13.95 -2.65
N ARG A 6 -9.13 15.23 -3.04
CA ARG A 6 -10.30 15.84 -3.66
C ARG A 6 -10.52 15.34 -5.09
N LEU A 7 -9.46 15.26 -5.87
CA LEU A 7 -9.49 14.72 -7.22
C LEU A 7 -9.93 13.25 -7.21
N PHE A 8 -9.37 12.44 -6.30
CA PHE A 8 -9.77 11.04 -6.15
C PHE A 8 -11.28 10.90 -5.91
N ARG A 9 -11.86 11.65 -4.97
CA ARG A 9 -13.31 11.60 -4.70
C ARG A 9 -14.14 11.98 -5.92
N SER A 10 -13.69 12.95 -6.70
CA SER A 10 -14.37 13.36 -7.93
C SER A 10 -14.32 12.26 -8.99
N VAL A 11 -13.13 11.74 -9.26
CA VAL A 11 -12.91 10.71 -10.30
C VAL A 11 -13.59 9.39 -9.94
N ALA A 12 -13.46 8.95 -8.70
CA ALA A 12 -14.05 7.68 -8.22
C ALA A 12 -15.58 7.64 -8.29
N SER A 13 -16.25 8.79 -8.43
CA SER A 13 -17.71 8.83 -8.62
C SER A 13 -18.16 8.49 -10.06
N TYR A 14 -17.25 8.48 -11.03
CA TYR A 14 -17.55 8.26 -12.45
C TYR A 14 -17.01 6.92 -13.00
N HIS A 15 -16.15 6.25 -12.25
CA HIS A 15 -15.50 5.01 -12.67
C HIS A 15 -15.69 3.91 -11.63
N ASN A 16 -15.77 2.66 -12.11
CA ASN A 16 -15.97 1.49 -11.25
C ASN A 16 -14.74 0.55 -11.22
N ASN A 17 -13.72 0.82 -12.02
CA ASN A 17 -12.51 0.00 -12.11
C ASN A 17 -11.30 0.77 -11.56
N PRO A 18 -10.41 0.14 -10.77
CA PRO A 18 -9.25 0.80 -10.19
C PRO A 18 -8.34 1.46 -11.23
N GLU A 19 -8.08 0.79 -12.35
CA GLU A 19 -7.23 1.27 -13.43
C GLU A 19 -7.78 2.54 -14.12
N GLU A 20 -9.09 2.62 -14.31
CA GLU A 20 -9.73 3.81 -14.88
C GLU A 20 -9.66 5.00 -13.92
N ILE A 21 -9.86 4.75 -12.62
CA ILE A 21 -9.76 5.78 -11.58
C ILE A 21 -8.33 6.31 -11.51
N ILE A 22 -7.35 5.41 -11.48
CA ILE A 22 -5.92 5.77 -11.39
C ILE A 22 -5.46 6.51 -12.64
N THR A 23 -5.87 6.07 -13.85
CA THR A 23 -5.54 6.75 -15.11
C THR A 23 -6.11 8.18 -15.14
N SER A 24 -7.40 8.34 -14.81
CA SER A 24 -8.04 9.66 -14.77
C SER A 24 -7.46 10.57 -13.69
N LEU A 25 -7.06 10.01 -12.55
CA LEU A 25 -6.39 10.74 -11.49
C LEU A 25 -4.99 11.19 -11.94
N ASN A 26 -4.24 10.32 -12.59
CA ASN A 26 -2.94 10.63 -13.17
C ASN A 26 -3.01 11.80 -14.14
N ASP A 27 -3.93 11.77 -15.10
CA ASP A 27 -4.09 12.86 -16.07
C ASP A 27 -4.41 14.19 -15.39
N SER A 28 -5.29 14.15 -14.38
CA SER A 28 -5.64 15.35 -13.60
C SER A 28 -4.47 15.88 -12.76
N LEU A 29 -3.56 15.02 -12.30
CA LEU A 29 -2.37 15.41 -11.53
C LEU A 29 -1.21 15.84 -12.42
N SER A 30 -1.13 15.31 -13.64
CA SER A 30 -0.10 15.66 -14.61
C SER A 30 -0.38 17.00 -15.30
N ASP A 31 -1.65 17.41 -15.37
CA ASP A 31 -2.04 18.69 -15.99
C ASP A 31 -1.52 19.87 -15.16
N GLY A 32 -0.70 20.72 -15.79
CA GLY A 32 -0.07 21.87 -15.14
C GLY A 32 0.99 21.53 -14.08
N ASN A 33 1.50 20.31 -14.05
CA ASN A 33 2.51 19.86 -13.08
C ASN A 33 3.94 20.32 -13.46
N GLU A 34 4.16 21.62 -13.52
CA GLU A 34 5.47 22.22 -13.84
C GLU A 34 6.57 21.86 -12.84
N SER A 35 6.20 21.52 -11.62
CA SER A 35 7.14 21.16 -10.54
C SER A 35 7.56 19.67 -10.55
N ASN A 36 7.07 18.87 -11.50
CA ASN A 36 7.30 17.43 -11.59
C ASN A 36 7.00 16.69 -10.27
N MET A 37 5.99 17.13 -9.55
CA MET A 37 5.55 16.43 -8.33
C MET A 37 4.85 15.14 -8.70
N PHE A 38 5.15 14.10 -7.95
CA PHE A 38 4.50 12.79 -8.12
C PHE A 38 4.03 12.24 -6.78
N CYS A 39 3.17 11.26 -6.84
CA CYS A 39 2.83 10.46 -5.66
C CYS A 39 2.64 8.99 -6.05
N THR A 40 2.91 8.11 -5.10
CA THR A 40 2.59 6.70 -5.23
C THR A 40 1.18 6.43 -4.69
N ALA A 41 0.51 5.43 -5.25
CA ALA A 41 -0.81 5.03 -4.79
C ALA A 41 -1.07 3.54 -5.02
N PHE A 42 -1.78 2.93 -4.11
CA PHE A 42 -2.43 1.64 -4.31
C PHE A 42 -3.94 1.83 -4.18
N LEU A 43 -4.70 1.46 -5.20
CA LEU A 43 -6.16 1.51 -5.20
C LEU A 43 -6.71 0.10 -5.34
N GLY A 44 -7.50 -0.32 -4.37
CA GLY A 44 -8.18 -1.62 -4.37
C GLY A 44 -9.69 -1.47 -4.19
N ILE A 45 -10.46 -2.26 -4.92
CA ILE A 45 -11.91 -2.44 -4.75
C ILE A 45 -12.13 -3.89 -4.33
N LEU A 46 -12.50 -4.08 -3.07
CA LEU A 46 -12.73 -5.39 -2.47
C LEU A 46 -14.22 -5.71 -2.38
N ASP A 47 -14.65 -6.80 -3.00
CA ASP A 47 -15.96 -7.37 -2.77
C ASP A 47 -15.95 -8.20 -1.47
N LEU A 48 -16.56 -7.67 -0.43
CA LEU A 48 -16.59 -8.30 0.90
C LEU A 48 -17.35 -9.63 0.94
N LYS A 49 -18.18 -9.93 -0.06
CA LYS A 49 -18.94 -11.19 -0.11
C LYS A 49 -18.14 -12.31 -0.74
N THR A 50 -17.36 -11.99 -1.75
CA THR A 50 -16.64 -12.98 -2.57
C THR A 50 -15.16 -13.04 -2.27
N GLY A 51 -14.59 -12.02 -1.62
CA GLY A 51 -13.15 -11.84 -1.41
C GLY A 51 -12.40 -11.40 -2.69
N ASN A 52 -13.11 -11.11 -3.78
CA ASN A 52 -12.48 -10.65 -5.01
C ASN A 52 -11.95 -9.22 -4.82
N LEU A 53 -10.66 -9.04 -5.06
CA LEU A 53 -9.97 -7.75 -5.04
C LEU A 53 -9.56 -7.39 -6.46
N SER A 54 -10.13 -6.29 -7.00
CA SER A 54 -9.62 -5.62 -8.20
C SER A 54 -8.75 -4.46 -7.75
N TYR A 55 -7.56 -4.29 -8.30
CA TYR A 55 -6.62 -3.27 -7.84
C TYR A 55 -5.74 -2.74 -8.96
N CYS A 56 -5.19 -1.55 -8.74
CA CYS A 56 -4.16 -0.94 -9.57
C CYS A 56 -3.11 -0.32 -8.65
N ASN A 57 -1.85 -0.66 -8.87
CA ASN A 57 -0.72 -0.11 -8.13
C ASN A 57 -0.01 0.94 -8.98
N ALA A 58 0.10 2.15 -8.50
CA ALA A 58 0.80 3.26 -9.15
C ALA A 58 2.10 3.58 -8.39
N GLY A 59 3.07 2.66 -8.47
CA GLY A 59 4.40 2.82 -7.87
C GLY A 59 4.46 2.74 -6.35
N HIS A 60 3.40 2.28 -5.68
CA HIS A 60 3.37 2.10 -4.23
C HIS A 60 3.95 0.72 -3.84
N ASN A 61 4.39 0.57 -2.58
CA ASN A 61 4.82 -0.71 -2.04
C ASN A 61 3.74 -1.77 -2.26
N ALA A 62 4.14 -2.95 -2.76
CA ALA A 62 3.19 -4.03 -2.98
C ALA A 62 2.60 -4.50 -1.64
N PRO A 63 1.27 -4.52 -1.49
CA PRO A 63 0.64 -5.07 -0.30
C PRO A 63 1.08 -6.50 -0.02
N LEU A 64 1.19 -6.85 1.26
CA LEU A 64 1.48 -8.20 1.70
C LEU A 64 0.19 -8.94 2.06
N VAL A 65 0.16 -10.20 1.74
CA VAL A 65 -0.93 -11.13 2.10
C VAL A 65 -0.40 -12.09 3.14
N ILE A 66 -1.12 -12.19 4.26
CA ILE A 66 -0.90 -13.21 5.29
C ILE A 66 -2.01 -14.24 5.11
N ASP A 67 -1.67 -15.44 4.66
CA ASP A 67 -2.66 -16.50 4.46
C ASP A 67 -3.10 -17.15 5.79
N SER A 68 -4.11 -18.01 5.73
CA SER A 68 -4.63 -18.72 6.92
C SER A 68 -3.63 -19.70 7.56
N ASN A 69 -2.52 -20.02 6.88
CA ASN A 69 -1.44 -20.85 7.38
C ASN A 69 -0.29 -20.02 7.97
N GLY A 70 -0.38 -18.70 7.92
CA GLY A 70 0.65 -17.76 8.39
C GLY A 70 1.77 -17.51 7.39
N ASN A 71 1.63 -17.92 6.12
CA ASN A 71 2.59 -17.55 5.10
C ASN A 71 2.37 -16.09 4.69
N VAL A 72 3.47 -15.38 4.46
CA VAL A 72 3.45 -13.98 4.04
C VAL A 72 4.06 -13.87 2.64
N SER A 73 3.34 -13.25 1.72
CA SER A 73 3.79 -12.99 0.35
C SER A 73 3.26 -11.65 -0.15
N ALA A 74 4.01 -10.99 -1.02
CA ALA A 74 3.49 -9.83 -1.73
C ALA A 74 2.44 -10.24 -2.78
N ILE A 75 1.41 -9.43 -2.97
CA ILE A 75 0.54 -9.61 -4.15
C ILE A 75 1.31 -9.23 -5.41
N ALA A 76 0.95 -9.85 -6.53
CA ALA A 76 1.52 -9.45 -7.81
C ALA A 76 1.15 -7.99 -8.11
N VAL A 77 2.08 -7.22 -8.68
CA VAL A 77 1.81 -5.84 -9.13
C VAL A 77 2.42 -5.63 -10.51
N GLU A 78 1.66 -4.98 -11.41
CA GLU A 78 2.19 -4.55 -12.69
C GLU A 78 3.15 -3.35 -12.50
N PRO A 79 4.17 -3.22 -13.36
CA PRO A 79 5.18 -2.16 -13.26
C PRO A 79 4.63 -0.82 -13.76
N ASN A 80 3.55 -0.33 -13.15
CA ASN A 80 3.01 0.99 -13.44
C ASN A 80 3.88 2.10 -12.82
N LEU A 81 3.75 3.30 -13.39
CA LEU A 81 4.48 4.49 -12.93
C LEU A 81 3.78 5.14 -11.71
N PRO A 82 4.49 5.94 -10.90
CA PRO A 82 3.86 6.87 -9.97
C PRO A 82 2.96 7.88 -10.67
N LEU A 83 1.93 8.35 -9.95
CA LEU A 83 0.96 9.33 -10.47
C LEU A 83 1.59 10.71 -10.67
N GLY A 84 1.21 11.39 -11.74
CA GLY A 84 1.61 12.77 -12.03
C GLY A 84 2.88 12.91 -12.85
N LEU A 85 3.60 11.81 -13.16
CA LEU A 85 4.84 11.89 -13.94
C LEU A 85 4.60 12.13 -15.44
N PHE A 86 3.63 11.42 -16.03
CA PHE A 86 3.36 11.50 -17.49
C PHE A 86 1.86 11.48 -17.74
N SER A 87 1.36 12.53 -18.39
CA SER A 87 -0.02 12.56 -18.89
C SER A 87 -0.22 11.51 -20.00
N GLY A 88 -1.41 10.93 -20.06
CA GLY A 88 -1.76 9.92 -21.06
C GLY A 88 -1.16 8.54 -20.84
N PHE A 89 -0.51 8.28 -19.69
CA PHE A 89 -0.06 6.93 -19.33
C PHE A 89 -1.29 6.10 -18.92
N THR A 90 -1.43 4.93 -19.55
CA THR A 90 -2.50 3.98 -19.24
C THR A 90 -2.03 3.00 -18.19
N PHE A 91 -2.70 2.99 -17.05
CA PHE A 91 -2.39 2.08 -15.95
C PHE A 91 -3.06 0.73 -16.14
N GLU A 92 -2.34 -0.33 -15.83
CA GLU A 92 -2.85 -1.70 -15.89
C GLU A 92 -3.37 -2.13 -14.51
N GLY A 93 -4.62 -2.59 -14.48
CA GLY A 93 -5.26 -3.15 -13.31
C GLY A 93 -5.07 -4.65 -13.20
N GLN A 94 -5.21 -5.18 -12.00
CA GLN A 94 -5.08 -6.59 -11.69
C GLN A 94 -6.24 -7.08 -10.83
N LYS A 95 -6.38 -8.39 -10.75
CA LYS A 95 -7.38 -9.05 -9.91
C LYS A 95 -6.76 -10.22 -9.16
N THR A 96 -7.16 -10.37 -7.93
CA THR A 96 -6.84 -11.53 -7.10
C THR A 96 -8.04 -11.89 -6.24
N LYS A 97 -7.99 -13.06 -5.61
CA LYS A 97 -8.99 -13.47 -4.63
C LYS A 97 -8.33 -13.67 -3.29
N LEU A 98 -8.87 -13.01 -2.28
CA LEU A 98 -8.46 -13.16 -0.89
C LEU A 98 -9.40 -14.18 -0.25
N GLU A 99 -8.87 -15.31 0.17
CA GLU A 99 -9.65 -16.37 0.82
C GLU A 99 -9.98 -16.00 2.27
N LYS A 100 -10.99 -16.64 2.84
CA LYS A 100 -11.36 -16.45 4.26
C LYS A 100 -10.19 -16.76 5.17
N GLY A 101 -10.03 -15.96 6.20
CA GLY A 101 -8.91 -16.04 7.13
C GLY A 101 -7.64 -15.34 6.67
N THR A 102 -7.60 -14.86 5.42
CA THR A 102 -6.49 -14.08 4.87
C THR A 102 -6.51 -12.66 5.42
N MET A 103 -5.33 -12.07 5.63
CA MET A 103 -5.19 -10.65 5.91
C MET A 103 -4.43 -9.95 4.77
N LEU A 104 -4.91 -8.78 4.36
CA LEU A 104 -4.23 -7.87 3.45
C LEU A 104 -3.57 -6.77 4.28
N TYR A 105 -2.25 -6.65 4.17
CA TYR A 105 -1.43 -5.69 4.90
C TYR A 105 -0.86 -4.67 3.92
N LEU A 106 -1.18 -3.40 4.13
CA LEU A 106 -0.71 -2.27 3.34
C LEU A 106 0.15 -1.36 4.22
N PHE A 107 1.22 -0.83 3.67
CA PHE A 107 2.16 0.00 4.41
C PHE A 107 2.86 1.00 3.50
N THR A 108 3.27 2.14 4.05
CA THR A 108 4.15 3.10 3.37
C THR A 108 5.62 2.72 3.60
N ASP A 109 6.50 3.22 2.76
CA ASP A 109 7.95 3.06 2.80
C ASP A 109 8.58 3.51 4.14
N GLY A 110 7.93 4.44 4.85
CA GLY A 110 8.31 4.78 6.21
C GLY A 110 8.36 3.61 7.21
N VAL A 111 7.77 2.43 6.87
CA VAL A 111 7.91 1.21 7.68
C VAL A 111 9.24 0.50 7.39
N ASN A 112 9.46 0.10 6.14
CA ASN A 112 10.63 -0.73 5.78
C ASN A 112 11.90 0.11 5.61
N GLU A 113 11.78 1.40 5.33
CA GLU A 113 12.90 2.35 5.24
C GLU A 113 13.22 3.07 6.55
N ALA A 114 12.50 2.77 7.65
CA ALA A 114 12.83 3.30 8.97
C ALA A 114 14.28 2.95 9.35
N GLU A 115 15.10 3.96 9.63
CA GLU A 115 16.51 3.80 9.94
C GLU A 115 16.77 3.82 11.46
N ASN A 116 17.80 3.09 11.87
CA ASN A 116 18.36 3.18 13.21
C ASN A 116 19.53 4.22 13.26
N ASN A 117 20.17 4.38 14.41
CA ASN A 117 21.29 5.31 14.59
C ASN A 117 22.54 4.96 13.74
N ASP A 118 22.63 3.72 13.24
CA ASP A 118 23.70 3.26 12.35
C ASP A 118 23.32 3.37 10.86
N MET A 119 22.16 4.01 10.55
CA MET A 119 21.58 4.15 9.19
C MET A 119 21.23 2.80 8.55
N GLU A 120 20.95 1.79 9.35
CA GLU A 120 20.44 0.51 8.86
C GLU A 120 18.91 0.57 8.77
N GLN A 121 18.36 0.23 7.62
CA GLN A 121 16.91 0.18 7.43
C GLN A 121 16.28 -1.00 8.17
N PHE A 122 15.02 -0.87 8.58
CA PHE A 122 14.22 -1.96 9.13
C PHE A 122 14.15 -3.14 8.15
N GLY A 123 13.83 -2.85 6.91
CA GLY A 123 13.90 -3.76 5.78
C GLY A 123 12.71 -4.73 5.66
N ASP A 124 12.52 -5.21 4.44
CA ASP A 124 11.41 -6.13 4.12
C ASP A 124 11.53 -7.48 4.83
N GLU A 125 12.74 -7.98 5.03
CA GLU A 125 12.96 -9.27 5.70
C GLU A 125 12.48 -9.26 7.16
N ARG A 126 12.78 -8.17 7.91
CA ARG A 126 12.30 -8.00 9.28
C ARG A 126 10.78 -7.83 9.31
N LEU A 127 10.23 -7.05 8.38
CA LEU A 127 8.78 -6.87 8.25
C LEU A 127 8.08 -8.22 8.01
N ILE A 128 8.53 -8.99 7.04
CA ILE A 128 7.96 -10.30 6.70
C ILE A 128 8.10 -11.28 7.88
N SER A 129 9.25 -11.29 8.55
CA SER A 129 9.48 -12.14 9.72
C SER A 129 8.55 -11.79 10.89
N MET A 130 8.37 -10.50 11.15
CA MET A 130 7.45 -9.99 12.16
C MET A 130 6.00 -10.40 11.85
N LEU A 131 5.55 -10.20 10.60
CA LEU A 131 4.21 -10.58 10.17
C LEU A 131 3.97 -12.10 10.29
N LYS A 132 4.93 -12.94 9.91
CA LYS A 132 4.87 -14.40 10.10
C LYS A 132 4.73 -14.79 11.56
N GLY A 133 5.51 -14.17 12.45
CA GLY A 133 5.46 -14.42 13.88
C GLY A 133 4.13 -14.03 14.54
N ASN A 134 3.36 -13.15 13.89
CA ASN A 134 2.10 -12.59 14.40
C ASN A 134 0.88 -12.95 13.54
N ALA A 135 0.99 -13.90 12.63
CA ALA A 135 -0.07 -14.24 11.67
C ALA A 135 -1.39 -14.73 12.31
N GLY A 136 -1.34 -15.20 13.57
CA GLY A 136 -2.52 -15.60 14.34
C GLY A 136 -3.26 -14.46 15.04
N ASN A 137 -2.68 -13.26 15.04
CA ASN A 137 -3.22 -12.11 15.75
C ASN A 137 -4.36 -11.42 14.98
N GLU A 138 -5.10 -10.56 15.66
CA GLU A 138 -6.10 -9.72 15.02
C GLU A 138 -5.43 -8.52 14.31
N PRO A 139 -6.08 -7.92 13.28
CA PRO A 139 -5.50 -6.83 12.49
C PRO A 139 -4.96 -5.66 13.31
N GLN A 140 -5.65 -5.30 14.38
CA GLN A 140 -5.22 -4.20 15.26
C GLN A 140 -3.90 -4.54 15.95
N GLU A 141 -3.74 -5.77 16.47
CA GLU A 141 -2.52 -6.21 17.14
C GLU A 141 -1.33 -6.24 16.18
N ILE A 142 -1.55 -6.61 14.89
CA ILE A 142 -0.52 -6.56 13.85
C ILE A 142 -0.06 -5.12 13.60
N VAL A 143 -1.00 -4.18 13.51
CA VAL A 143 -0.68 -2.76 13.34
C VAL A 143 0.11 -2.24 14.54
N GLU A 144 -0.35 -2.49 15.76
CA GLU A 144 0.34 -2.08 16.98
C GLU A 144 1.75 -2.69 17.09
N THR A 145 1.89 -3.98 16.76
CA THR A 145 3.19 -4.67 16.73
C THR A 145 4.12 -4.05 15.69
N THR A 146 3.61 -3.69 14.51
CA THR A 146 4.43 -3.02 13.49
C THR A 146 5.05 -1.74 14.02
N PHE A 147 4.24 -0.86 14.62
CA PHE A 147 4.74 0.39 15.19
C PHE A 147 5.77 0.14 16.30
N ALA A 148 5.49 -0.81 17.20
CA ALA A 148 6.40 -1.15 18.29
C ALA A 148 7.77 -1.69 17.77
N GLU A 149 7.75 -2.55 16.76
CA GLU A 149 8.97 -3.13 16.18
C GLU A 149 9.80 -2.10 15.40
N VAL A 150 9.13 -1.22 14.62
CA VAL A 150 9.82 -0.12 13.92
C VAL A 150 10.42 0.85 14.93
N GLN A 151 9.68 1.24 15.98
CA GLN A 151 10.18 2.13 17.02
C GLN A 151 11.36 1.50 17.79
N ARG A 152 11.29 0.21 18.08
CA ARG A 152 12.39 -0.52 18.71
C ARG A 152 13.64 -0.58 17.85
N HIS A 153 13.47 -0.76 16.52
CA HIS A 153 14.58 -0.74 15.57
C HIS A 153 15.23 0.64 15.46
N ALA A 154 14.40 1.69 15.40
CA ALA A 154 14.88 3.07 15.30
C ALA A 154 15.71 3.49 16.52
N ASP A 155 15.46 2.92 17.70
CA ASP A 155 16.22 3.16 18.95
C ASP A 155 16.47 4.65 19.23
N GLY A 156 15.45 5.49 19.01
CA GLY A 156 15.50 6.93 19.20
C GLY A 156 16.06 7.74 18.01
N ALA A 157 16.39 7.10 16.89
CA ALA A 157 16.70 7.81 15.65
C ALA A 157 15.51 8.64 15.16
N ASN A 158 15.77 9.72 14.46
CA ASN A 158 14.71 10.55 13.88
C ASN A 158 13.98 9.78 12.79
N GLN A 159 12.64 9.85 12.82
CA GLN A 159 11.80 9.29 11.77
C GLN A 159 12.05 10.04 10.45
N SER A 160 12.36 9.29 9.38
CA SER A 160 12.69 9.83 8.05
C SER A 160 11.46 10.14 7.21
N ASP A 161 10.37 9.36 7.36
CA ASP A 161 9.14 9.51 6.60
C ASP A 161 7.90 9.09 7.43
N ASP A 162 6.69 9.45 6.94
CA ASP A 162 5.43 9.13 7.59
C ASP A 162 5.13 7.63 7.53
N ILE A 163 4.85 7.04 8.68
CA ILE A 163 4.46 5.64 8.80
C ILE A 163 2.95 5.50 8.73
N THR A 164 2.47 4.82 7.71
CA THR A 164 1.06 4.44 7.59
C THR A 164 0.94 2.94 7.42
N VAL A 165 0.09 2.32 8.22
CA VAL A 165 -0.19 0.88 8.16
C VAL A 165 -1.69 0.63 8.18
N MET A 166 -2.15 -0.27 7.32
CA MET A 166 -3.53 -0.77 7.32
C MET A 166 -3.53 -2.29 7.19
N CYS A 167 -4.31 -2.96 8.03
CA CYS A 167 -4.50 -4.41 7.97
C CYS A 167 -6.01 -4.73 7.87
N ILE A 168 -6.39 -5.56 6.89
CA ILE A 168 -7.77 -5.95 6.62
C ILE A 168 -7.85 -7.47 6.67
N LYS A 169 -8.75 -8.03 7.49
CA LYS A 169 -9.00 -9.48 7.59
C LYS A 169 -10.28 -9.86 6.87
N ILE A 170 -10.22 -10.95 6.10
CA ILE A 170 -11.36 -11.52 5.37
C ILE A 170 -12.01 -12.60 6.25
N TYR A 171 -13.27 -12.40 6.63
CA TYR A 171 -14.04 -13.31 7.50
C TYR A 171 -14.98 -14.25 6.74
#